data_ef32d38b679e6bdf33a5bc4ea692b073
#
_entry.id   ef32d38b679e6bdf33a5bc4ea692b073
#
_cell.length_a   1.000
_cell.length_b   1.000
_cell.length_c   1.000
_cell.angle_alpha   90.00
_cell.angle_beta   90.00
_cell.angle_gamma   90.00
#
_symmetry.space_group_name_H-M   'P 1'
#
loop_
_entity.id
_entity.type
_entity.pdbx_description
1 polymer ?
#
loop_
_entity_poly.entity_id
_entity_poly.type
_entity_poly.pdbx_seq_one_letter_code
_entity_poly.pdbx_strand_id
1 'polypeptide(L)'
;AGDSGAATAGDYGAATAGNRGAATAGNRGAATAGNRGAATAGNRGAATAGNYGAATAGNYGAATAGDSGAATAGDSGAATAGDSGAATAGNSGAATAGNRGAATAGDSGAATAGDYGAATAGNRGAATAGNRGAATAGNRGAATAGNYGAATAGDSGAATAGNRGAATAGNYGAATARGKASTGSNGLSVARGNNVRVKGGIGAILVIAEEREDTYDIVDWKAVVVDGEVVKADTWYRLENGELVEVD
;
A
#
# COMPACT_ATOMS: atom_id res chain seq x y z
N ALA A 1 29.67 -13.84 16.54
CA ALA A 1 29.89 -13.14 17.80
C ALA A 1 28.80 -13.54 18.80
N GLY A 2 29.07 -13.34 20.12
CA GLY A 2 28.10 -13.62 21.18
C GLY A 2 26.91 -12.68 21.22
N ASP A 3 26.04 -12.79 22.26
CA ASP A 3 24.74 -12.11 22.35
C ASP A 3 24.78 -10.59 22.21
N SER A 4 25.80 -9.93 22.68
CA SER A 4 25.99 -8.48 22.53
C SER A 4 27.22 -8.12 21.68
N GLY A 5 27.77 -9.10 20.98
CA GLY A 5 29.01 -8.95 20.21
C GLY A 5 28.81 -8.36 18.83
N ALA A 6 29.88 -7.81 18.27
CA ALA A 6 29.94 -7.34 16.90
C ALA A 6 30.67 -8.36 16.01
N ALA A 7 30.11 -8.63 14.83
CA ALA A 7 30.74 -9.46 13.79
C ALA A 7 30.85 -8.69 12.50
N THR A 8 32.03 -8.68 11.87
CA THR A 8 32.26 -8.01 10.59
C THR A 8 32.85 -9.00 9.60
N ALA A 9 32.34 -8.99 8.38
CA ALA A 9 32.86 -9.77 7.26
C ALA A 9 33.06 -8.88 6.03
N GLY A 10 33.96 -9.28 5.14
CA GLY A 10 34.20 -8.58 3.88
C GLY A 10 33.12 -8.79 2.82
N ASP A 11 33.42 -8.41 1.59
CA ASP A 11 32.46 -8.29 0.48
C ASP A 11 31.65 -9.56 0.13
N TYR A 12 32.19 -10.72 0.31
CA TYR A 12 31.51 -11.99 0.07
C TYR A 12 31.34 -12.80 1.36
N GLY A 13 31.63 -12.18 2.49
CA GLY A 13 31.69 -12.86 3.77
C GLY A 13 30.34 -12.96 4.49
N ALA A 14 30.28 -13.84 5.48
CA ALA A 14 29.14 -13.99 6.38
C ALA A 14 29.49 -13.50 7.78
N ALA A 15 28.69 -12.61 8.32
CA ALA A 15 28.79 -12.10 9.68
C ALA A 15 27.56 -12.51 10.49
N THR A 16 27.78 -13.16 11.66
CA THR A 16 26.69 -13.56 12.55
C THR A 16 26.93 -13.03 13.96
N ALA A 17 25.94 -12.36 14.52
CA ALA A 17 25.93 -11.89 15.90
C ALA A 17 24.69 -12.40 16.64
N GLY A 18 24.76 -12.47 17.96
CA GLY A 18 23.67 -12.98 18.79
C GLY A 18 22.54 -11.96 18.99
N ASN A 19 21.73 -12.14 20.05
CA ASN A 19 20.43 -11.49 20.22
C ASN A 19 20.46 -9.95 20.26
N ARG A 20 21.45 -9.33 20.78
CA ARG A 20 21.65 -7.86 20.85
C ARG A 20 22.88 -7.40 20.09
N GLY A 21 23.42 -8.29 19.28
CA GLY A 21 24.66 -8.05 18.56
C GLY A 21 24.47 -7.28 17.25
N ALA A 22 25.59 -6.82 16.72
CA ALA A 22 25.66 -6.16 15.42
C ALA A 22 26.42 -7.05 14.43
N ALA A 23 25.84 -7.30 13.27
CA ALA A 23 26.48 -8.04 12.19
C ALA A 23 26.62 -7.14 10.95
N THR A 24 27.82 -7.00 10.42
CA THR A 24 28.09 -6.21 9.21
C THR A 24 28.79 -7.06 8.17
N ALA A 25 28.25 -7.10 6.96
CA ALA A 25 28.89 -7.74 5.82
C ALA A 25 29.01 -6.76 4.63
N GLY A 26 30.00 -6.97 3.80
CA GLY A 26 30.24 -6.11 2.63
C GLY A 26 29.26 -6.35 1.48
N ASN A 27 29.64 -5.92 0.26
CA ASN A 27 28.77 -5.86 -0.90
C ASN A 27 28.26 -7.26 -1.28
N ARG A 28 28.06 -8.13 -1.33
CA ARG A 28 27.51 -9.46 -1.64
C ARG A 28 27.55 -10.39 -0.44
N GLY A 29 27.79 -9.81 0.74
CA GLY A 29 27.89 -10.56 1.97
C GLY A 29 26.53 -10.81 2.64
N ALA A 30 26.54 -11.68 3.63
CA ALA A 30 25.36 -11.98 4.45
C ALA A 30 25.59 -11.55 5.90
N ALA A 31 24.70 -10.75 6.45
CA ALA A 31 24.72 -10.32 7.84
C ALA A 31 23.49 -10.87 8.59
N THR A 32 23.72 -11.55 9.70
CA THR A 32 22.62 -12.08 10.53
C THR A 32 22.79 -11.63 11.98
N ALA A 33 21.75 -11.02 12.54
CA ALA A 33 21.69 -10.65 13.94
C ALA A 33 20.43 -11.24 14.61
N GLY A 34 20.49 -11.44 15.91
CA GLY A 34 19.36 -12.02 16.66
C GLY A 34 18.24 -11.02 16.95
N ASN A 35 17.39 -11.33 17.95
CA ASN A 35 16.08 -10.68 18.12
C ASN A 35 16.10 -9.16 18.33
N ARG A 36 17.06 -8.57 18.90
CA ARG A 36 17.19 -7.11 19.09
C ARG A 36 18.47 -6.60 18.47
N GLY A 37 19.02 -7.37 17.54
CA GLY A 37 20.28 -7.06 16.89
C GLY A 37 20.10 -6.22 15.63
N ALA A 38 21.24 -5.72 15.15
CA ALA A 38 21.30 -4.98 13.89
C ALA A 38 22.10 -5.78 12.85
N ALA A 39 21.55 -5.99 11.69
CA ALA A 39 22.21 -6.63 10.56
C ALA A 39 22.35 -5.64 9.39
N THR A 40 23.57 -5.45 8.90
CA THR A 40 23.84 -4.56 7.77
C THR A 40 24.60 -5.31 6.69
N ALA A 41 24.09 -5.29 5.46
CA ALA A 41 24.78 -5.83 4.29
C ALA A 41 24.90 -4.76 3.20
N GLY A 42 25.94 -4.84 2.41
CA GLY A 42 26.14 -3.88 1.30
C GLY A 42 25.25 -4.14 0.09
N ASN A 43 25.61 -3.55 -1.04
CA ASN A 43 24.90 -3.73 -2.30
C ASN A 43 24.84 -5.21 -2.70
N ARG A 44 23.67 -5.70 -3.07
CA ARG A 44 23.44 -7.11 -3.40
C ARG A 44 23.67 -8.08 -2.23
N GLY A 45 23.79 -7.56 -1.02
CA GLY A 45 23.93 -8.36 0.19
C GLY A 45 22.59 -8.72 0.82
N ALA A 46 22.61 -9.65 1.76
CA ALA A 46 21.45 -10.06 2.54
C ALA A 46 21.63 -9.69 4.03
N ALA A 47 20.69 -8.98 4.59
CA ALA A 47 20.65 -8.62 6.00
C ALA A 47 19.42 -9.26 6.67
N THR A 48 19.64 -10.01 7.75
CA THR A 48 18.55 -10.63 8.51
C THR A 48 18.67 -10.27 10.00
N ALA A 49 17.60 -9.75 10.58
CA ALA A 49 17.49 -9.47 12.00
C ALA A 49 16.23 -10.13 12.58
N GLY A 50 16.26 -10.44 13.86
CA GLY A 50 15.12 -11.08 14.53
C GLY A 50 14.00 -10.10 14.89
N ASN A 51 13.09 -10.51 15.81
CA ASN A 51 11.77 -9.85 16.01
C ASN A 51 11.88 -8.39 16.41
N TYR A 52 12.63 -7.81 17.04
CA TYR A 52 12.76 -6.37 17.35
C TYR A 52 14.02 -5.77 16.74
N GLY A 53 14.60 -6.47 15.76
CA GLY A 53 15.86 -6.10 15.16
C GLY A 53 15.72 -5.20 13.95
N ALA A 54 16.85 -4.64 13.52
CA ALA A 54 16.95 -3.83 12.33
C ALA A 54 17.80 -4.54 11.27
N ALA A 55 17.27 -4.70 10.07
CA ALA A 55 17.97 -5.24 8.92
C ALA A 55 18.12 -4.17 7.83
N THR A 56 19.35 -3.91 7.39
CA THR A 56 19.63 -2.94 6.32
C THR A 56 20.43 -3.58 5.20
N ALA A 57 19.96 -3.51 3.98
CA ALA A 57 20.69 -3.93 2.79
C ALA A 57 20.82 -2.79 1.78
N GLY A 58 21.86 -2.80 0.99
CA GLY A 58 22.05 -1.78 -0.04
C GLY A 58 21.19 -2.00 -1.28
N ASN A 59 21.54 -1.29 -2.36
CA ASN A 59 20.85 -1.42 -3.65
C ASN A 59 20.91 -2.86 -4.16
N TYR A 60 19.83 -3.38 -4.67
CA TYR A 60 19.68 -4.78 -5.09
C TYR A 60 19.82 -5.81 -3.94
N GLY A 61 19.87 -5.36 -2.70
CA GLY A 61 19.99 -6.24 -1.53
C GLY A 61 18.64 -6.67 -0.96
N ALA A 62 18.68 -7.65 -0.07
CA ALA A 62 17.51 -8.13 0.65
C ALA A 62 17.66 -7.86 2.16
N ALA A 63 16.67 -7.21 2.75
CA ALA A 63 16.60 -6.96 4.17
C ALA A 63 15.36 -7.66 4.78
N THR A 64 15.57 -8.47 5.80
CA THR A 64 14.49 -9.17 6.50
C THR A 64 14.57 -8.92 8.00
N ALA A 65 13.47 -8.47 8.58
CA ALA A 65 13.32 -8.31 10.03
C ALA A 65 12.09 -9.07 10.53
N GLY A 66 12.10 -9.47 11.80
CA GLY A 66 10.99 -10.20 12.40
C GLY A 66 9.81 -9.31 12.78
N ASP A 67 8.92 -9.80 13.68
CA ASP A 67 7.56 -9.29 13.89
C ASP A 67 7.42 -7.80 14.19
N SER A 68 8.26 -7.23 14.97
CA SER A 68 8.25 -5.79 15.30
C SER A 68 9.54 -5.10 14.84
N GLY A 69 10.24 -5.72 13.91
CA GLY A 69 11.51 -5.23 13.40
C GLY A 69 11.37 -4.23 12.24
N ALA A 70 12.50 -3.64 11.88
CA ALA A 70 12.59 -2.73 10.74
C ALA A 70 13.49 -3.32 9.66
N ALA A 71 13.01 -3.38 8.43
CA ALA A 71 13.75 -3.83 7.26
C ALA A 71 13.91 -2.68 6.26
N THR A 72 15.13 -2.36 5.85
CA THR A 72 15.40 -1.32 4.86
C THR A 72 16.26 -1.87 3.73
N ALA A 73 15.83 -1.71 2.50
CA ALA A 73 16.60 -2.05 1.31
C ALA A 73 16.72 -0.83 0.37
N GLY A 74 17.77 -0.81 -0.41
CA GLY A 74 18.02 0.30 -1.38
C GLY A 74 17.14 0.22 -2.64
N ASP A 75 17.55 0.92 -3.69
CA ASP A 75 16.68 1.28 -4.83
C ASP A 75 15.98 0.12 -5.54
N SER A 76 16.59 -0.97 -5.77
CA SER A 76 15.98 -2.14 -6.40
C SER A 76 15.97 -3.34 -5.45
N GLY A 77 16.04 -3.07 -4.17
CA GLY A 77 16.12 -4.09 -3.14
C GLY A 77 14.76 -4.55 -2.64
N ALA A 78 14.77 -5.61 -1.85
CA ALA A 78 13.58 -6.14 -1.20
C ALA A 78 13.67 -5.99 0.33
N ALA A 79 12.66 -5.42 0.93
CA ALA A 79 12.53 -5.27 2.38
C ALA A 79 11.32 -6.05 2.88
N THR A 80 11.52 -6.92 3.87
CA THR A 80 10.43 -7.69 4.48
C THR A 80 10.45 -7.53 6.00
N ALA A 81 9.35 -7.18 6.58
CA ALA A 81 9.17 -7.12 8.03
C ALA A 81 7.94 -7.94 8.46
N GLY A 82 7.92 -8.40 9.69
CA GLY A 82 6.82 -9.21 10.20
C GLY A 82 5.58 -8.41 10.57
N ASP A 83 4.69 -8.97 11.42
CA ASP A 83 3.31 -8.52 11.62
C ASP A 83 3.15 -7.06 12.05
N SER A 84 3.95 -6.54 12.91
CA SER A 84 3.91 -5.14 13.36
C SER A 84 5.16 -4.37 12.94
N GLY A 85 5.91 -4.91 11.99
CA GLY A 85 7.17 -4.32 11.54
C GLY A 85 7.02 -3.27 10.46
N ALA A 86 8.14 -2.61 10.17
CA ALA A 86 8.25 -1.62 9.10
C ALA A 86 9.20 -2.10 7.99
N ALA A 87 8.74 -2.11 6.76
CA ALA A 87 9.54 -2.44 5.59
C ALA A 87 9.67 -1.22 4.67
N THR A 88 10.89 -0.84 4.33
CA THR A 88 11.16 0.29 3.42
C THR A 88 12.07 -0.17 2.28
N ALA A 89 11.67 0.08 1.06
CA ALA A 89 12.48 -0.16 -0.13
C ALA A 89 12.58 1.11 -0.99
N GLY A 90 13.63 1.23 -1.76
CA GLY A 90 13.86 2.41 -2.61
C GLY A 90 13.02 2.42 -3.89
N ASN A 91 13.44 3.19 -4.89
CA ASN A 91 12.61 3.62 -6.03
C ASN A 91 11.96 2.49 -6.83
N SER A 92 12.64 1.43 -7.12
CA SER A 92 12.11 0.27 -7.85
C SER A 92 12.05 -0.97 -6.97
N GLY A 93 12.11 -0.78 -5.68
CA GLY A 93 12.17 -1.86 -4.71
C GLY A 93 10.80 -2.40 -4.30
N ALA A 94 10.83 -3.52 -3.58
CA ALA A 94 9.64 -4.15 -3.02
C ALA A 94 9.69 -4.10 -1.49
N ALA A 95 8.64 -3.59 -0.86
CA ALA A 95 8.48 -3.56 0.58
C ALA A 95 7.27 -4.40 1.01
N THR A 96 7.48 -5.34 1.92
CA THR A 96 6.40 -6.19 2.45
C THR A 96 6.39 -6.14 3.97
N ALA A 97 5.25 -5.85 4.55
CA ALA A 97 5.02 -5.89 5.98
C ALA A 97 3.78 -6.74 6.32
N GLY A 98 3.74 -7.30 7.51
CA GLY A 98 2.63 -8.16 7.93
C GLY A 98 1.36 -7.41 8.32
N ASN A 99 0.50 -8.04 9.13
CA ASN A 99 -0.90 -7.62 9.33
C ASN A 99 -1.10 -6.20 9.88
N ARG A 100 -0.29 -5.73 10.79
CA ARG A 100 -0.33 -4.37 11.37
C ARG A 100 0.89 -3.55 10.99
N GLY A 101 1.64 -4.04 10.01
CA GLY A 101 2.89 -3.42 9.60
C GLY A 101 2.72 -2.27 8.62
N ALA A 102 3.83 -1.57 8.41
CA ALA A 102 3.92 -0.50 7.42
C ALA A 102 4.91 -0.88 6.31
N ALA A 103 4.47 -0.82 5.07
CA ALA A 103 5.31 -1.05 3.91
C ALA A 103 5.43 0.24 3.07
N THR A 104 6.66 0.66 2.79
CA THR A 104 6.92 1.86 1.97
C THR A 104 7.87 1.52 0.83
N ALA A 105 7.48 1.85 -0.38
CA ALA A 105 8.33 1.73 -1.56
C ALA A 105 8.38 3.06 -2.33
N GLY A 106 9.45 3.28 -3.07
CA GLY A 106 9.63 4.52 -3.85
C GLY A 106 8.82 4.57 -5.14
N ASP A 107 9.25 5.41 -6.08
CA ASP A 107 8.42 5.86 -7.22
C ASP A 107 7.87 4.75 -8.13
N SER A 108 8.63 3.77 -8.45
CA SER A 108 8.19 2.65 -9.29
C SER A 108 8.13 1.34 -8.49
N GLY A 109 8.13 1.45 -7.19
CA GLY A 109 8.19 0.31 -6.29
C GLY A 109 6.83 -0.29 -5.95
N ALA A 110 6.88 -1.43 -5.28
CA ALA A 110 5.70 -2.13 -4.79
C ALA A 110 5.70 -2.20 -3.27
N ALA A 111 4.62 -1.76 -2.64
CA ALA A 111 4.42 -1.83 -1.20
C ALA A 111 3.23 -2.74 -0.87
N THR A 112 3.43 -3.73 -0.01
CA THR A 112 2.38 -4.65 0.43
C THR A 112 2.32 -4.70 1.95
N ALA A 113 1.15 -4.49 2.51
CA ALA A 113 0.88 -4.63 3.94
C ALA A 113 -0.34 -5.54 4.17
N GLY A 114 -0.40 -6.18 5.31
CA GLY A 114 -1.51 -7.08 5.65
C GLY A 114 -2.80 -6.36 6.10
N ASP A 115 -3.65 -7.05 6.86
CA ASP A 115 -5.06 -6.68 7.06
C ASP A 115 -5.31 -5.31 7.72
N TYR A 116 -4.58 -4.91 8.68
CA TYR A 116 -4.68 -3.61 9.36
C TYR A 116 -3.48 -2.71 9.04
N GLY A 117 -2.70 -3.10 8.05
CA GLY A 117 -1.45 -2.45 7.71
C GLY A 117 -1.61 -1.25 6.78
N ALA A 118 -0.52 -0.52 6.63
CA ALA A 118 -0.41 0.60 5.72
C ALA A 118 0.61 0.32 4.62
N ALA A 119 0.22 0.45 3.36
CA ALA A 119 1.09 0.32 2.21
C ALA A 119 1.19 1.66 1.47
N THR A 120 2.40 2.15 1.27
CA THR A 120 2.65 3.40 0.54
C THR A 120 3.64 3.17 -0.59
N ALA A 121 3.28 3.54 -1.79
CA ALA A 121 4.17 3.55 -2.95
C ALA A 121 4.18 4.94 -3.60
N GLY A 122 5.29 5.28 -4.23
CA GLY A 122 5.43 6.57 -4.90
C GLY A 122 4.70 6.66 -6.24
N ASN A 123 5.11 7.60 -7.07
CA ASN A 123 4.56 7.79 -8.41
C ASN A 123 4.79 6.55 -9.28
N ARG A 124 3.81 6.10 -10.02
CA ARG A 124 3.86 4.86 -10.83
C ARG A 124 4.06 3.59 -10.01
N GLY A 125 4.05 3.68 -8.69
CA GLY A 125 4.15 2.53 -7.80
C GLY A 125 2.82 1.82 -7.55
N ALA A 126 2.91 0.65 -6.94
CA ALA A 126 1.76 -0.14 -6.54
C ALA A 126 1.71 -0.30 -5.02
N ALA A 127 0.59 0.04 -4.41
CA ALA A 127 0.36 -0.13 -2.98
C ALA A 127 -0.81 -1.10 -2.76
N THR A 128 -0.60 -2.13 -1.96
CA THR A 128 -1.64 -3.11 -1.61
C THR A 128 -1.73 -3.26 -0.10
N ALA A 129 -2.92 -3.10 0.44
CA ALA A 129 -3.21 -3.36 1.85
C ALA A 129 -4.39 -4.35 1.99
N GLY A 130 -4.40 -5.13 3.03
CA GLY A 130 -5.46 -6.10 3.29
C GLY A 130 -6.76 -5.46 3.82
N ASN A 131 -7.59 -6.27 4.48
CA ASN A 131 -8.86 -5.80 5.05
C ASN A 131 -8.61 -4.76 6.16
N ARG A 132 -9.39 -3.67 6.15
CA ARG A 132 -9.23 -2.53 7.07
C ARG A 132 -7.86 -1.85 7.00
N GLY A 133 -7.06 -2.18 5.98
CA GLY A 133 -5.78 -1.53 5.72
C GLY A 133 -5.92 -0.27 4.87
N ALA A 134 -4.84 0.48 4.78
CA ALA A 134 -4.74 1.67 3.96
C ALA A 134 -3.67 1.49 2.87
N ALA A 135 -4.04 1.71 1.62
CA ALA A 135 -3.13 1.68 0.48
C ALA A 135 -3.04 3.06 -0.17
N THR A 136 -1.84 3.60 -0.31
CA THR A 136 -1.61 4.90 -0.94
C THR A 136 -0.58 4.78 -2.05
N ALA A 137 -0.92 5.22 -3.25
CA ALA A 137 0.00 5.33 -4.36
C ALA A 137 0.01 6.76 -4.92
N GLY A 138 1.13 7.20 -5.45
CA GLY A 138 1.25 8.53 -6.04
C GLY A 138 0.61 8.64 -7.43
N ASN A 139 0.99 9.66 -8.18
CA ASN A 139 0.46 9.90 -9.52
C ASN A 139 0.76 8.74 -10.48
N ARG A 140 -0.21 8.36 -11.28
CA ARG A 140 -0.14 7.20 -12.18
C ARG A 140 0.12 5.86 -11.46
N GLY A 141 -0.01 5.84 -10.14
CA GLY A 141 0.14 4.65 -9.33
C GLY A 141 -1.17 3.88 -9.16
N ALA A 142 -1.07 2.68 -8.61
CA ALA A 142 -2.21 1.84 -8.29
C ALA A 142 -2.29 1.57 -6.78
N ALA A 143 -3.44 1.83 -6.18
CA ALA A 143 -3.70 1.56 -4.78
C ALA A 143 -4.85 0.55 -4.64
N THR A 144 -4.63 -0.52 -3.91
CA THR A 144 -5.65 -1.55 -3.65
C THR A 144 -5.78 -1.81 -2.15
N ALA A 145 -6.98 -1.72 -1.63
CA ALA A 145 -7.29 -2.08 -0.25
C ALA A 145 -8.42 -3.12 -0.19
N GLY A 146 -8.40 -3.97 0.82
CA GLY A 146 -9.42 -4.99 1.02
C GLY A 146 -10.73 -4.44 1.58
N ASN A 147 -11.56 -5.32 2.16
CA ASN A 147 -12.84 -4.93 2.74
C ASN A 147 -12.64 -3.95 3.92
N TYR A 148 -13.51 -2.94 4.01
CA TYR A 148 -13.43 -1.86 5.00
C TYR A 148 -12.14 -1.05 4.92
N GLY A 149 -11.32 -1.25 3.89
CA GLY A 149 -10.05 -0.56 3.70
C GLY A 149 -10.20 0.75 2.91
N ALA A 150 -9.11 1.52 2.89
CA ALA A 150 -9.02 2.76 2.13
C ALA A 150 -7.93 2.67 1.07
N ALA A 151 -8.25 2.97 -0.17
CA ALA A 151 -7.31 3.04 -1.28
C ALA A 151 -7.24 4.47 -1.82
N THR A 152 -6.05 5.05 -1.91
CA THR A 152 -5.84 6.40 -2.44
C THR A 152 -4.78 6.38 -3.53
N ALA A 153 -5.08 6.90 -4.69
CA ALA A 153 -4.13 7.11 -5.78
C ALA A 153 -4.11 8.59 -6.21
N GLY A 154 -2.97 9.05 -6.71
CA GLY A 154 -2.85 10.42 -7.22
C GLY A 154 -3.47 10.61 -8.61
N ASP A 155 -3.09 11.69 -9.30
CA ASP A 155 -3.59 12.01 -10.63
C ASP A 155 -3.26 10.92 -11.65
N SER A 156 -4.21 10.62 -12.52
CA SER A 156 -4.12 9.53 -13.50
C SER A 156 -3.85 8.16 -12.88
N GLY A 157 -4.06 8.01 -11.57
CA GLY A 157 -3.89 6.77 -10.83
C GLY A 157 -5.18 5.96 -10.73
N ALA A 158 -5.05 4.73 -10.24
CA ALA A 158 -6.17 3.83 -10.02
C ALA A 158 -6.28 3.46 -8.53
N ALA A 159 -7.46 3.62 -7.95
CA ALA A 159 -7.76 3.22 -6.58
C ALA A 159 -8.87 2.17 -6.55
N THR A 160 -8.67 1.07 -5.84
CA THR A 160 -9.67 0.01 -5.70
C THR A 160 -9.84 -0.37 -4.23
N ALA A 161 -11.07 -0.42 -3.75
CA ALA A 161 -11.38 -0.86 -2.40
C ALA A 161 -12.49 -1.92 -2.40
N GLY A 162 -12.42 -2.85 -1.45
CA GLY A 162 -13.38 -3.95 -1.30
C GLY A 162 -14.72 -3.51 -0.68
N ASN A 163 -15.46 -4.50 -0.14
CA ASN A 163 -16.78 -4.25 0.48
C ASN A 163 -16.69 -3.22 1.61
N ARG A 164 -17.62 -2.23 1.59
CA ARG A 164 -17.67 -1.12 2.54
C ARG A 164 -16.37 -0.32 2.65
N GLY A 165 -15.49 -0.45 1.65
CA GLY A 165 -14.25 0.29 1.54
C GLY A 165 -14.42 1.65 0.83
N ALA A 166 -13.36 2.45 0.86
CA ALA A 166 -13.31 3.74 0.19
C ALA A 166 -12.17 3.78 -0.83
N ALA A 167 -12.46 4.18 -2.05
CA ALA A 167 -11.48 4.40 -3.11
C ALA A 167 -11.46 5.87 -3.52
N THR A 168 -10.28 6.48 -3.56
CA THR A 168 -10.10 7.87 -3.98
C THR A 168 -8.96 7.96 -4.99
N ALA A 169 -9.20 8.58 -6.13
CA ALA A 169 -8.17 8.90 -7.11
C ALA A 169 -8.19 10.39 -7.47
N GLY A 170 -7.06 10.91 -7.92
CA GLY A 170 -6.94 12.32 -8.34
C GLY A 170 -7.61 12.61 -9.68
N ASN A 171 -7.21 13.73 -10.32
CA ASN A 171 -7.70 14.13 -11.63
C ASN A 171 -7.32 13.08 -12.68
N TYR A 172 -8.21 12.86 -13.66
CA TYR A 172 -8.02 11.84 -14.70
C TYR A 172 -7.82 10.42 -14.16
N GLY A 173 -8.06 10.19 -12.87
CA GLY A 173 -7.91 8.91 -12.21
C GLY A 173 -9.17 8.05 -12.25
N ALA A 174 -9.04 6.81 -11.79
CA ALA A 174 -10.15 5.89 -11.65
C ALA A 174 -10.29 5.39 -10.21
N ALA A 175 -11.48 5.47 -9.64
CA ALA A 175 -11.80 4.96 -8.31
C ALA A 175 -12.90 3.92 -8.40
N THR A 176 -12.67 2.72 -7.86
CA THR A 176 -13.66 1.64 -7.84
C THR A 176 -13.82 1.09 -6.43
N ALA A 177 -15.06 1.02 -5.92
CA ALA A 177 -15.31 0.51 -4.58
C ALA A 177 -16.68 -0.19 -4.46
N ARG A 178 -16.80 -1.08 -3.48
CA ARG A 178 -18.08 -1.57 -2.97
C ARG A 178 -18.48 -0.83 -1.68
N GLY A 179 -18.33 0.49 -1.71
CA GLY A 179 -18.61 1.43 -0.64
C GLY A 179 -18.62 2.85 -1.17
N LYS A 180 -17.53 3.57 -1.04
CA LYS A 180 -17.41 4.95 -1.51
C LYS A 180 -16.35 5.08 -2.60
N ALA A 181 -16.69 5.65 -3.75
CA ALA A 181 -15.74 5.96 -4.83
C ALA A 181 -15.71 7.46 -5.12
N SER A 182 -14.50 8.04 -5.24
CA SER A 182 -14.31 9.47 -5.43
C SER A 182 -13.13 9.74 -6.37
N THR A 183 -13.31 10.68 -7.31
CA THR A 183 -12.22 11.16 -8.17
C THR A 183 -12.19 12.67 -8.24
N GLY A 184 -11.07 13.22 -8.70
CA GLY A 184 -10.97 14.61 -9.12
C GLY A 184 -11.62 14.85 -10.48
N SER A 185 -11.26 15.98 -11.13
CA SER A 185 -11.80 16.37 -12.44
C SER A 185 -11.45 15.37 -13.54
N ASN A 186 -12.39 15.15 -14.47
CA ASN A 186 -12.23 14.24 -15.61
C ASN A 186 -11.86 12.79 -15.23
N GLY A 187 -12.19 12.37 -14.03
CA GLY A 187 -11.95 11.02 -13.52
C GLY A 187 -13.14 10.09 -13.72
N LEU A 188 -13.01 8.84 -13.27
CA LEU A 188 -14.07 7.83 -13.31
C LEU A 188 -14.29 7.28 -11.89
N SER A 189 -15.45 7.55 -11.32
CA SER A 189 -15.86 6.99 -10.01
C SER A 189 -16.91 5.90 -10.23
N VAL A 190 -16.59 4.68 -9.80
CA VAL A 190 -17.47 3.52 -9.90
C VAL A 190 -17.75 2.96 -8.51
N ALA A 191 -19.01 3.01 -8.09
CA ALA A 191 -19.43 2.34 -6.86
C ALA A 191 -20.55 1.33 -7.18
N ARG A 192 -20.35 0.09 -6.69
CA ARG A 192 -21.31 -1.00 -6.84
C ARG A 192 -21.50 -1.71 -5.51
N GLY A 193 -22.73 -1.89 -5.08
CA GLY A 193 -23.05 -2.56 -3.81
C GLY A 193 -24.33 -2.02 -3.18
N ASN A 194 -24.57 -2.35 -1.92
CA ASN A 194 -25.68 -1.82 -1.17
C ASN A 194 -25.28 -0.50 -0.46
N ASN A 195 -26.10 0.54 -0.57
CA ASN A 195 -25.89 1.85 0.06
C ASN A 195 -24.53 2.50 -0.30
N VAL A 196 -24.14 2.43 -1.56
CA VAL A 196 -22.89 2.98 -2.08
C VAL A 196 -23.00 4.45 -2.42
N ARG A 197 -21.85 5.12 -2.51
CA ARG A 197 -21.78 6.56 -2.83
C ARG A 197 -20.69 6.85 -3.84
N VAL A 198 -20.95 7.83 -4.72
CA VAL A 198 -19.99 8.33 -5.71
C VAL A 198 -19.81 9.83 -5.59
N LYS A 199 -18.62 10.31 -5.93
CA LYS A 199 -18.28 11.73 -6.01
C LYS A 199 -17.25 11.96 -7.11
N GLY A 200 -17.28 13.13 -7.74
CA GLY A 200 -16.30 13.53 -8.75
C GLY A 200 -16.16 15.03 -8.90
N GLY A 201 -15.03 15.48 -9.43
CA GLY A 201 -14.83 16.85 -9.90
C GLY A 201 -15.50 17.09 -11.26
N ILE A 202 -15.44 18.33 -11.76
CA ILE A 202 -16.01 18.69 -13.08
C ILE A 202 -15.49 17.76 -14.17
N GLY A 203 -16.40 17.33 -15.06
CA GLY A 203 -16.10 16.43 -16.18
C GLY A 203 -15.90 14.96 -15.78
N ALA A 204 -15.96 14.63 -14.49
CA ALA A 204 -15.85 13.24 -14.04
C ALA A 204 -17.12 12.43 -14.45
N ILE A 205 -16.92 11.15 -14.71
CA ILE A 205 -18.01 10.19 -14.92
C ILE A 205 -18.28 9.47 -13.60
N LEU A 206 -19.51 9.53 -13.13
CA LEU A 206 -19.99 8.81 -11.96
C LEU A 206 -20.81 7.61 -12.43
N VAL A 207 -20.44 6.42 -11.96
CA VAL A 207 -21.20 5.19 -12.19
C VAL A 207 -21.58 4.62 -10.84
N ILE A 208 -22.86 4.47 -10.60
CA ILE A 208 -23.39 3.90 -9.36
C ILE A 208 -24.33 2.75 -9.68
N ALA A 209 -24.16 1.64 -9.02
CA ALA A 209 -25.03 0.47 -9.15
C ALA A 209 -25.42 -0.04 -7.75
N GLU A 210 -26.72 -0.05 -7.50
CA GLU A 210 -27.29 -0.56 -6.25
C GLU A 210 -27.54 -2.07 -6.37
N GLU A 211 -27.08 -2.82 -5.39
CA GLU A 211 -27.27 -4.27 -5.30
C GLU A 211 -28.24 -4.65 -4.19
N ARG A 212 -28.94 -5.74 -4.40
CA ARG A 212 -29.69 -6.40 -3.34
C ARG A 212 -28.74 -7.03 -2.35
N GLU A 213 -29.03 -6.89 -1.06
CA GLU A 213 -28.09 -7.27 0.00
C GLU A 213 -27.85 -8.79 0.07
N ASP A 214 -28.85 -9.59 -0.27
CA ASP A 214 -28.87 -11.04 -0.15
C ASP A 214 -28.38 -11.79 -1.40
N THR A 215 -28.67 -11.26 -2.60
CA THR A 215 -28.38 -11.94 -3.87
C THR A 215 -27.26 -11.31 -4.68
N TYR A 216 -26.85 -10.08 -4.34
CA TYR A 216 -25.90 -9.25 -5.09
C TYR A 216 -26.35 -8.91 -6.53
N ASP A 217 -27.65 -9.10 -6.83
CA ASP A 217 -28.23 -8.69 -8.10
C ASP A 217 -28.28 -7.16 -8.18
N ILE A 218 -27.88 -6.61 -9.34
CA ILE A 218 -28.05 -5.18 -9.59
C ILE A 218 -29.55 -4.91 -9.77
N VAL A 219 -30.10 -4.10 -8.88
CA VAL A 219 -31.53 -3.69 -8.93
C VAL A 219 -31.72 -2.36 -9.62
N ASP A 220 -30.68 -1.53 -9.62
CA ASP A 220 -30.71 -0.22 -10.26
C ASP A 220 -29.29 0.27 -10.55
N TRP A 221 -29.14 1.15 -11.55
CA TRP A 221 -27.86 1.77 -11.85
C TRP A 221 -28.01 3.06 -12.63
N LYS A 222 -27.05 3.96 -12.51
CA LYS A 222 -26.98 5.21 -13.25
C LYS A 222 -25.54 5.58 -13.58
N ALA A 223 -25.35 6.18 -14.75
CA ALA A 223 -24.09 6.77 -15.15
C ALA A 223 -24.34 8.21 -15.60
N VAL A 224 -23.56 9.15 -15.08
CA VAL A 224 -23.70 10.58 -15.37
C VAL A 224 -22.35 11.26 -15.46
N VAL A 225 -22.31 12.41 -16.13
CA VAL A 225 -21.16 13.32 -16.11
C VAL A 225 -21.42 14.44 -15.11
N VAL A 226 -20.41 14.80 -14.35
CA VAL A 226 -20.43 15.97 -13.47
C VAL A 226 -20.32 17.23 -14.33
N ASP A 227 -21.42 17.93 -14.51
CA ASP A 227 -21.51 19.15 -15.33
C ASP A 227 -21.35 20.44 -14.48
N GLY A 228 -21.51 20.36 -13.17
CA GLY A 228 -21.44 21.47 -12.24
C GLY A 228 -22.76 22.19 -12.01
N GLU A 229 -23.81 21.87 -12.77
CA GLU A 229 -25.14 22.49 -12.71
C GLU A 229 -26.16 21.51 -12.14
N VAL A 230 -26.46 20.45 -12.87
CA VAL A 230 -27.38 19.37 -12.45
C VAL A 230 -26.69 18.39 -11.54
N VAL A 231 -25.47 17.96 -11.91
CA VAL A 231 -24.62 17.12 -11.09
C VAL A 231 -23.45 17.96 -10.59
N LYS A 232 -23.51 18.38 -9.33
CA LYS A 232 -22.53 19.29 -8.72
C LYS A 232 -21.18 18.62 -8.52
N ALA A 233 -20.11 19.36 -8.73
CA ALA A 233 -18.77 18.90 -8.43
C ALA A 233 -18.55 18.71 -6.93
N ASP A 234 -17.67 17.76 -6.58
CA ASP A 234 -17.26 17.48 -5.21
C ASP A 234 -18.38 17.19 -4.22
N THR A 235 -19.54 16.74 -4.74
CA THR A 235 -20.74 16.40 -3.98
C THR A 235 -20.91 14.88 -3.99
N TRP A 236 -21.23 14.29 -2.84
CA TRP A 236 -21.55 12.88 -2.74
C TRP A 236 -22.98 12.60 -3.22
N TYR A 237 -23.11 11.54 -4.00
CA TYR A 237 -24.39 11.05 -4.52
C TYR A 237 -24.59 9.58 -4.14
N ARG A 238 -25.84 9.22 -3.87
CA ARG A 238 -26.35 7.85 -3.84
C ARG A 238 -27.48 7.68 -4.84
N LEU A 239 -27.86 6.44 -5.12
CA LEU A 239 -29.00 6.14 -5.97
C LEU A 239 -30.23 5.89 -5.12
N GLU A 240 -31.34 6.56 -5.42
CA GLU A 240 -32.64 6.32 -4.81
C GLU A 240 -33.73 6.32 -5.90
N ASN A 241 -34.43 5.19 -6.04
CA ASN A 241 -35.50 5.02 -7.03
C ASN A 241 -35.08 5.47 -8.48
N GLY A 242 -33.87 5.11 -8.90
CA GLY A 242 -33.33 5.45 -10.21
C GLY A 242 -32.77 6.86 -10.35
N GLU A 243 -32.84 7.68 -9.30
CA GLU A 243 -32.34 9.06 -9.33
C GLU A 243 -31.15 9.27 -8.41
N LEU A 244 -30.22 10.15 -8.82
CA LEU A 244 -29.11 10.57 -7.98
C LEU A 244 -29.60 11.57 -6.94
N VAL A 245 -29.36 11.27 -5.68
CA VAL A 245 -29.69 12.12 -4.54
C VAL A 245 -28.40 12.58 -3.87
N GLU A 246 -28.27 13.87 -3.61
CA GLU A 246 -27.17 14.44 -2.85
C GLU A 246 -27.19 13.93 -1.40
N VAL A 247 -26.01 13.62 -0.88
CA VAL A 247 -25.85 13.17 0.52
C VAL A 247 -24.61 13.83 1.15
N ASP A 248 -24.65 13.99 2.45
CA ASP A 248 -23.54 14.55 3.24
C ASP A 248 -22.36 13.55 3.45
#